data_74739e5c876f039dce8203381a953b32
#
_entry.id   74739e5c876f039dce8203381a953b32
#
_cell.length_a   1.000
_cell.length_b   1.000
_cell.length_c   1.000
_cell.angle_alpha   90.00
_cell.angle_beta   90.00
_cell.angle_gamma   90.00
#
_symmetry.space_group_name_H-M   'P 1'
#
loop_
_entity.id
_entity.type
_entity.pdbx_description
1 polymer ?
#
loop_
_entity_poly.entity_id
_entity_poly.type
_entity_poly.pdbx_seq_one_letter_code
_entity_poly.pdbx_strand_id
1 'polypeptide(L)'
;MTTQEMTKQEMIMNLREKREEKKKAKLKAKHRRCTIAIITLVAMMTVIFGSVYSASAKEITITEINEFAGTNETKTVKTRSESVEGALEEHGVNVSDTDKINVSTEKPVEDNENIVIKRGKRVTIKVGESEEVVTVTKADVKDALVEAGYIPGEYDQISANGDTVASSDTIEL
;
A
#
# COMPACT_ATOMS: atom_id res chain seq x y z
N MET A 1 -0.15 84.29 19.24
CA MET A 1 0.32 82.98 19.65
C MET A 1 1.76 83.09 20.12
N THR A 2 1.98 82.93 21.42
CA THR A 2 3.30 83.19 22.03
C THR A 2 4.21 82.01 21.81
N THR A 3 5.52 82.22 21.72
CA THR A 3 6.57 81.20 21.50
C THR A 3 6.46 80.01 22.50
N GLN A 4 5.96 80.27 23.71
CA GLN A 4 5.71 79.26 24.73
C GLN A 4 4.53 78.32 24.42
N GLU A 5 3.50 78.76 23.73
CA GLU A 5 2.36 77.90 23.33
C GLU A 5 2.71 76.96 22.19
N MET A 6 3.56 77.39 21.25
CA MET A 6 4.09 76.59 20.21
C MET A 6 4.94 75.44 20.77
N THR A 7 5.84 75.71 21.70
CA THR A 7 6.71 74.67 22.32
C THR A 7 5.89 73.63 23.11
N LYS A 8 4.80 74.04 23.73
CA LYS A 8 3.90 73.13 24.47
C LYS A 8 3.09 72.23 23.55
N GLN A 9 2.66 72.79 22.40
CA GLN A 9 1.94 71.98 21.39
C GLN A 9 2.85 70.90 20.71
N GLU A 10 4.08 71.28 20.39
CA GLU A 10 5.08 70.36 19.88
C GLU A 10 5.39 69.24 20.86
N MET A 11 5.52 69.52 22.14
CA MET A 11 5.74 68.56 23.19
C MET A 11 4.57 67.59 23.34
N ILE A 12 3.33 68.08 23.25
CA ILE A 12 2.12 67.25 23.30
C ILE A 12 2.04 66.33 22.06
N MET A 13 2.38 66.81 20.88
CA MET A 13 2.39 66.03 19.65
C MET A 13 3.45 64.87 19.71
N ASN A 14 4.63 65.22 20.17
CA ASN A 14 5.72 64.24 20.34
C ASN A 14 5.36 63.12 21.35
N LEU A 15 4.65 63.47 22.43
CA LEU A 15 4.15 62.53 23.41
C LEU A 15 3.02 61.65 22.85
N ARG A 16 2.18 62.15 21.96
CA ARG A 16 1.13 61.40 21.28
C ARG A 16 1.76 60.40 20.28
N GLU A 17 2.70 60.83 19.45
CA GLU A 17 3.43 59.96 18.53
C GLU A 17 4.13 58.82 19.26
N LYS A 18 4.89 59.11 20.31
CA LYS A 18 5.53 58.07 21.14
C LYS A 18 4.54 57.09 21.76
N ARG A 19 3.33 57.53 22.10
CA ARG A 19 2.28 56.62 22.62
C ARG A 19 1.72 55.73 21.51
N GLU A 20 1.50 56.27 20.33
CA GLU A 20 1.01 55.46 19.17
C GLU A 20 2.06 54.49 18.67
N GLU A 21 3.35 54.85 18.62
CA GLU A 21 4.43 53.94 18.30
C GLU A 21 4.53 52.79 19.32
N LYS A 22 4.42 53.09 20.62
CA LYS A 22 4.40 52.04 21.67
C LYS A 22 3.18 51.12 21.54
N LYS A 23 2.01 51.64 21.16
CA LYS A 23 0.83 50.81 20.89
C LYS A 23 1.02 49.93 19.68
N LYS A 24 1.55 50.45 18.56
CA LYS A 24 1.86 49.71 17.35
C LYS A 24 2.91 48.61 17.61
N ALA A 25 3.96 48.93 18.38
CA ALA A 25 4.99 47.94 18.76
C ALA A 25 4.41 46.82 19.63
N LYS A 26 3.56 47.13 20.63
CA LYS A 26 2.87 46.13 21.44
C LYS A 26 1.92 45.26 20.63
N LEU A 27 1.21 45.83 19.67
CA LEU A 27 0.32 45.08 18.78
C LEU A 27 1.10 44.15 17.88
N LYS A 28 2.21 44.62 17.27
CA LYS A 28 3.12 43.79 16.47
C LYS A 28 3.73 42.64 17.31
N ALA A 29 4.15 42.91 18.53
CA ALA A 29 4.69 41.90 19.44
C ALA A 29 3.62 40.86 19.84
N LYS A 30 2.37 41.29 20.06
CA LYS A 30 1.25 40.36 20.33
C LYS A 30 0.93 39.50 19.12
N HIS A 31 0.88 40.05 17.90
CA HIS A 31 0.67 39.31 16.66
C HIS A 31 1.76 38.29 16.45
N ARG A 32 3.03 38.66 16.59
CA ARG A 32 4.18 37.79 16.44
C ARG A 32 4.18 36.63 17.45
N ARG A 33 3.75 36.87 18.69
CA ARG A 33 3.58 35.77 19.69
C ARG A 33 2.43 34.84 19.32
N CYS A 34 1.33 35.39 18.81
CA CYS A 34 0.19 34.58 18.39
C CYS A 34 0.51 33.71 17.17
N THR A 35 1.23 34.27 16.18
CA THR A 35 1.67 33.48 15.00
C THR A 35 2.65 32.38 15.36
N ILE A 36 3.61 32.63 16.26
CA ILE A 36 4.53 31.60 16.75
C ILE A 36 3.76 30.51 17.48
N ALA A 37 2.81 30.85 18.35
CA ALA A 37 1.99 29.86 19.06
C ALA A 37 1.16 29.00 18.12
N ILE A 38 0.61 29.57 17.04
CA ILE A 38 -0.15 28.83 16.02
C ILE A 38 0.78 27.86 15.26
N ILE A 39 1.96 28.32 14.84
CA ILE A 39 2.94 27.49 14.13
C ILE A 39 3.39 26.31 14.99
N THR A 40 3.68 26.56 16.28
CA THR A 40 4.08 25.48 17.21
C THR A 40 2.95 24.48 17.46
N LEU A 41 1.70 24.96 17.55
CA LEU A 41 0.53 24.08 17.70
C LEU A 41 0.34 23.21 16.47
N VAL A 42 0.44 23.77 15.26
CA VAL A 42 0.34 23.01 14.00
C VAL A 42 1.47 21.98 13.90
N ALA A 43 2.71 22.37 14.25
CA ALA A 43 3.84 21.45 14.24
C ALA A 43 3.67 20.28 15.23
N MET A 44 3.15 20.55 16.45
CA MET A 44 2.80 19.49 17.41
C MET A 44 1.70 18.57 16.89
N MET A 45 0.65 19.12 16.27
CA MET A 45 -0.44 18.34 15.69
C MET A 45 0.05 17.42 14.58
N THR A 46 0.95 17.88 13.71
CA THR A 46 1.52 17.03 12.63
C THR A 46 2.36 15.89 13.19
N VAL A 47 3.14 16.10 14.24
CA VAL A 47 3.93 15.04 14.89
C VAL A 47 3.02 14.00 15.56
N ILE A 48 2.00 14.44 16.30
CA ILE A 48 1.05 13.53 16.97
C ILE A 48 0.25 12.74 15.92
N PHE A 49 -0.32 13.41 14.91
CA PHE A 49 -1.06 12.75 13.85
C PHE A 49 -0.19 11.76 13.06
N GLY A 50 1.05 12.15 12.74
CA GLY A 50 2.00 11.28 12.04
C GLY A 50 2.36 10.02 12.82
N SER A 51 2.57 10.14 14.16
CA SER A 51 2.92 8.98 14.99
C SER A 51 1.74 8.03 15.22
N VAL A 52 0.52 8.55 15.46
CA VAL A 52 -0.69 7.72 15.59
C VAL A 52 -1.01 7.05 14.27
N TYR A 53 -0.86 7.77 13.16
CA TYR A 53 -1.08 7.22 11.81
C TYR A 53 -0.11 6.08 11.49
N SER A 54 1.16 6.17 11.88
CA SER A 54 2.15 5.10 11.68
C SER A 54 1.95 3.90 12.61
N ALA A 55 1.51 4.13 13.85
CA ALA A 55 1.30 3.07 14.85
C ALA A 55 0.10 2.16 14.54
N SER A 56 -0.85 2.61 13.72
CA SER A 56 -2.02 1.81 13.34
C SER A 56 -1.83 0.98 12.07
N ALA A 57 -0.69 1.11 11.38
CA ALA A 57 -0.39 0.31 10.20
C ALA A 57 0.03 -1.10 10.63
N LYS A 58 -0.54 -2.11 9.99
CA LYS A 58 -0.17 -3.52 10.13
C LYS A 58 0.98 -3.83 9.17
N GLU A 59 1.90 -4.67 9.59
CA GLU A 59 2.98 -5.17 8.75
C GLU A 59 2.56 -6.52 8.16
N ILE A 60 2.69 -6.70 6.86
CA ILE A 60 2.37 -7.97 6.17
C ILE A 60 3.51 -8.35 5.24
N THR A 61 3.66 -9.65 5.02
CA THR A 61 4.60 -10.20 4.05
C THR A 61 3.82 -10.81 2.89
N ILE A 62 4.07 -10.32 1.67
CA ILE A 62 3.45 -10.82 0.45
C ILE A 62 4.51 -11.60 -0.33
N THR A 63 4.22 -12.87 -0.63
CA THR A 63 5.06 -13.74 -1.46
C THR A 63 4.30 -14.12 -2.72
N GLU A 64 4.82 -13.73 -3.87
CA GLU A 64 4.29 -14.07 -5.20
C GLU A 64 5.17 -15.14 -5.85
N ILE A 65 4.60 -16.29 -6.14
CA ILE A 65 5.25 -17.43 -6.79
C ILE A 65 4.65 -17.60 -8.17
N ASN A 66 5.46 -17.43 -9.21
CA ASN A 66 5.08 -17.69 -10.60
C ASN A 66 6.03 -18.72 -11.20
N GLU A 67 5.66 -19.99 -11.12
CA GLU A 67 6.47 -21.10 -11.66
C GLU A 67 6.57 -21.02 -13.19
N PHE A 68 5.54 -20.48 -13.88
CA PHE A 68 5.55 -20.35 -15.34
C PHE A 68 6.56 -19.32 -15.84
N ALA A 69 6.84 -18.29 -15.02
CA ALA A 69 7.85 -17.26 -15.29
C ALA A 69 9.18 -17.56 -14.58
N GLY A 70 9.23 -18.56 -13.70
CA GLY A 70 10.39 -18.85 -12.87
C GLY A 70 10.69 -17.77 -11.84
N THR A 71 9.67 -17.00 -11.39
CA THR A 71 9.84 -15.91 -10.43
C THR A 71 9.26 -16.24 -9.05
N ASN A 72 9.97 -15.80 -8.02
CA ASN A 72 9.54 -15.89 -6.62
C ASN A 72 9.95 -14.60 -5.93
N GLU A 73 8.95 -13.73 -5.67
CA GLU A 73 9.17 -12.42 -5.10
C GLU A 73 8.52 -12.33 -3.72
N THR A 74 9.27 -11.86 -2.73
CA THR A 74 8.76 -11.63 -1.38
C THR A 74 9.03 -10.18 -0.98
N LYS A 75 7.98 -9.50 -0.50
CA LYS A 75 8.06 -8.14 0.01
C LYS A 75 7.32 -8.01 1.33
N THR A 76 7.91 -7.28 2.27
CA THR A 76 7.26 -6.89 3.53
C THR A 76 6.81 -5.45 3.41
N VAL A 77 5.53 -5.21 3.65
CA VAL A 77 4.89 -3.90 3.46
C VAL A 77 4.00 -3.55 4.65
N LYS A 78 3.70 -2.25 4.77
CA LYS A 78 2.78 -1.75 5.80
C LYS A 78 1.48 -1.29 5.15
N THR A 79 0.37 -1.80 5.67
CA THR A 79 -0.97 -1.46 5.18
C THR A 79 -1.88 -1.00 6.31
N ARG A 80 -2.90 -0.24 5.96
CA ARG A 80 -4.03 0.12 6.83
C ARG A 80 -5.35 -0.39 6.30
N SER A 81 -5.31 -1.14 5.22
CA SER A 81 -6.49 -1.79 4.69
C SER A 81 -7.14 -2.68 5.74
N GLU A 82 -8.46 -2.70 5.72
CA GLU A 82 -9.24 -3.56 6.62
C GLU A 82 -9.26 -5.01 6.13
N SER A 83 -9.18 -5.23 4.79
CA SER A 83 -9.20 -6.56 4.16
C SER A 83 -7.88 -6.91 3.49
N VAL A 84 -7.63 -8.20 3.30
CA VAL A 84 -6.49 -8.72 2.54
C VAL A 84 -6.51 -8.22 1.10
N GLU A 85 -7.69 -8.21 0.45
CA GLU A 85 -7.86 -7.70 -0.91
C GLU A 85 -7.38 -6.24 -1.05
N GLY A 86 -7.91 -5.36 -0.20
CA GLY A 86 -7.50 -3.95 -0.20
C GLY A 86 -6.02 -3.74 0.11
N ALA A 87 -5.41 -4.60 0.95
CA ALA A 87 -3.98 -4.55 1.21
C ALA A 87 -3.15 -4.96 -0.01
N LEU A 88 -3.58 -5.96 -0.76
CA LEU A 88 -2.93 -6.39 -1.99
C LEU A 88 -3.05 -5.32 -3.09
N GLU A 89 -4.23 -4.75 -3.27
CA GLU A 89 -4.47 -3.65 -4.23
C GLU A 89 -3.64 -2.40 -3.91
N GLU A 90 -3.55 -2.01 -2.62
CA GLU A 90 -2.72 -0.88 -2.15
C GLU A 90 -1.26 -1.03 -2.61
N HIS A 91 -0.77 -2.28 -2.69
CA HIS A 91 0.61 -2.59 -3.08
C HIS A 91 0.76 -3.08 -4.52
N GLY A 92 -0.28 -2.90 -5.35
CA GLY A 92 -0.26 -3.21 -6.77
C GLY A 92 -0.26 -4.71 -7.10
N VAL A 93 -0.73 -5.55 -6.17
CA VAL A 93 -0.83 -6.99 -6.35
C VAL A 93 -2.28 -7.35 -6.67
N ASN A 94 -2.55 -7.69 -7.92
CA ASN A 94 -3.85 -8.18 -8.35
C ASN A 94 -3.90 -9.71 -8.27
N VAL A 95 -4.96 -10.26 -7.69
CA VAL A 95 -5.23 -11.70 -7.64
C VAL A 95 -6.25 -12.05 -8.71
N SER A 96 -5.89 -13.00 -9.56
CA SER A 96 -6.76 -13.53 -10.62
C SER A 96 -7.60 -14.71 -10.09
N ASP A 97 -8.67 -15.04 -10.81
CA ASP A 97 -9.50 -16.22 -10.55
C ASP A 97 -8.76 -17.55 -10.75
N THR A 98 -7.62 -17.53 -11.46
CA THR A 98 -6.72 -18.68 -11.63
C THR A 98 -5.68 -18.81 -10.53
N ASP A 99 -5.44 -17.77 -9.73
CA ASP A 99 -4.41 -17.77 -8.71
C ASP A 99 -4.87 -18.52 -7.45
N LYS A 100 -3.94 -19.18 -6.78
CA LYS A 100 -4.17 -19.79 -5.46
C LYS A 100 -3.57 -18.91 -4.38
N ILE A 101 -4.38 -18.51 -3.43
CA ILE A 101 -3.97 -17.74 -2.27
C ILE A 101 -4.18 -18.55 -0.98
N ASN A 102 -3.26 -18.45 -0.04
CA ASN A 102 -3.31 -19.21 1.22
C ASN A 102 -4.32 -18.66 2.24
N VAL A 103 -4.85 -17.45 2.02
CA VAL A 103 -5.81 -16.79 2.92
C VAL A 103 -7.01 -16.27 2.13
N SER A 104 -8.16 -16.08 2.79
CA SER A 104 -9.29 -15.43 2.13
C SER A 104 -9.00 -13.95 1.88
N THR A 105 -9.30 -13.46 0.68
CA THR A 105 -9.13 -12.05 0.30
C THR A 105 -10.09 -11.11 1.05
N GLU A 106 -11.26 -11.61 1.42
CA GLU A 106 -12.30 -10.86 2.15
C GLU A 106 -12.04 -10.74 3.66
N LYS A 107 -11.12 -11.58 4.22
CA LYS A 107 -10.87 -11.53 5.65
C LYS A 107 -10.15 -10.23 6.07
N PRO A 108 -10.31 -9.80 7.35
CA PRO A 108 -9.52 -8.72 7.91
C PRO A 108 -8.02 -9.05 7.89
N VAL A 109 -7.20 -8.05 7.54
CA VAL A 109 -5.73 -8.18 7.61
C VAL A 109 -5.30 -8.32 9.07
N GLU A 110 -4.37 -9.21 9.34
CA GLU A 110 -3.71 -9.36 10.64
C GLU A 110 -2.27 -8.81 10.60
N ASP A 111 -1.76 -8.38 11.75
CA ASP A 111 -0.37 -7.91 11.85
C ASP A 111 0.60 -9.10 11.74
N ASN A 112 1.69 -8.93 11.00
CA ASN A 112 2.67 -9.97 10.66
C ASN A 112 2.08 -11.14 9.83
N GLU A 113 1.01 -10.88 9.09
CA GLU A 113 0.40 -11.90 8.23
C GLU A 113 1.28 -12.23 7.03
N ASN A 114 1.38 -13.53 6.72
CA ASN A 114 2.09 -14.02 5.53
C ASN A 114 1.07 -14.44 4.45
N ILE A 115 1.01 -13.67 3.38
CA ILE A 115 0.13 -13.88 2.24
C ILE A 115 0.95 -14.48 1.11
N VAL A 116 0.61 -15.71 0.70
CA VAL A 116 1.28 -16.44 -0.39
C VAL A 116 0.33 -16.57 -1.57
N ILE A 117 0.73 -16.02 -2.70
CA ILE A 117 -0.02 -16.06 -3.97
C ILE A 117 0.77 -16.93 -4.95
N LYS A 118 0.17 -18.03 -5.39
CA LYS A 118 0.69 -18.86 -6.47
C LYS A 118 -0.06 -18.52 -7.74
N ARG A 119 0.66 -18.03 -8.75
CA ARG A 119 0.09 -17.66 -10.04
C ARG A 119 -0.36 -18.90 -10.76
N GLY A 120 -1.60 -18.91 -11.22
CA GLY A 120 -2.23 -20.04 -11.89
C GLY A 120 -2.46 -19.82 -13.36
N LYS A 121 -2.62 -20.93 -14.08
CA LYS A 121 -3.02 -20.98 -15.49
C LYS A 121 -4.11 -22.01 -15.70
N ARG A 122 -4.98 -21.74 -16.69
CA ARG A 122 -5.92 -22.74 -17.19
C ARG A 122 -5.23 -23.61 -18.24
N VAL A 123 -5.35 -24.91 -18.09
CA VAL A 123 -4.88 -25.91 -19.05
C VAL A 123 -6.01 -26.87 -19.38
N THR A 124 -6.00 -27.39 -20.60
CA THR A 124 -6.92 -28.42 -21.05
C THR A 124 -6.25 -29.78 -20.90
N ILE A 125 -6.83 -30.67 -20.12
CA ILE A 125 -6.37 -32.04 -19.98
C ILE A 125 -7.29 -32.95 -20.81
N LYS A 126 -6.70 -33.75 -21.69
CA LYS A 126 -7.39 -34.77 -22.51
C LYS A 126 -6.98 -36.17 -22.05
N VAL A 127 -7.97 -36.95 -21.70
CA VAL A 127 -7.79 -38.38 -21.35
C VAL A 127 -8.68 -39.23 -22.28
N GLY A 128 -8.08 -39.80 -23.31
CA GLY A 128 -8.84 -40.47 -24.36
C GLY A 128 -9.77 -39.49 -25.09
N GLU A 129 -11.09 -39.73 -25.01
CA GLU A 129 -12.11 -38.85 -25.63
C GLU A 129 -12.63 -37.76 -24.70
N SER A 130 -12.21 -37.76 -23.44
CA SER A 130 -12.65 -36.77 -22.43
C SER A 130 -11.70 -35.58 -22.39
N GLU A 131 -12.28 -34.36 -22.29
CA GLU A 131 -11.54 -33.11 -22.21
C GLU A 131 -12.04 -32.30 -21.02
N GLU A 132 -11.13 -31.82 -20.18
CA GLU A 132 -11.43 -31.01 -19.02
C GLU A 132 -10.49 -29.80 -18.93
N VAL A 133 -11.05 -28.61 -18.61
CA VAL A 133 -10.26 -27.40 -18.36
C VAL A 133 -10.06 -27.25 -16.86
N VAL A 134 -8.80 -27.29 -16.44
CA VAL A 134 -8.41 -27.19 -15.02
C VAL A 134 -7.47 -26.00 -14.80
N THR A 135 -7.40 -25.53 -13.57
CA THR A 135 -6.44 -24.51 -13.16
C THR A 135 -5.29 -25.14 -12.40
N VAL A 136 -4.07 -24.89 -12.86
CA VAL A 136 -2.83 -25.38 -12.24
C VAL A 136 -1.89 -24.26 -11.90
N THR A 137 -1.05 -24.45 -10.89
CA THR A 137 -0.02 -23.49 -10.45
C THR A 137 1.39 -24.00 -10.72
N LYS A 138 1.50 -25.24 -11.18
CA LYS A 138 2.76 -25.93 -11.50
C LYS A 138 3.14 -25.73 -12.95
N ALA A 139 4.42 -25.41 -13.21
CA ALA A 139 4.94 -25.25 -14.58
C ALA A 139 5.36 -26.59 -15.19
N ASP A 140 5.79 -27.55 -14.40
CA ASP A 140 6.10 -28.90 -14.88
C ASP A 140 4.81 -29.66 -15.23
N VAL A 141 4.80 -30.36 -16.38
CA VAL A 141 3.61 -31.04 -16.90
C VAL A 141 3.14 -32.16 -15.97
N LYS A 142 4.06 -32.95 -15.40
CA LYS A 142 3.70 -34.02 -14.49
C LYS A 142 3.16 -33.52 -13.18
N ASP A 143 3.79 -32.48 -12.62
CA ASP A 143 3.34 -31.83 -11.39
C ASP A 143 1.97 -31.15 -11.59
N ALA A 144 1.74 -30.56 -12.75
CA ALA A 144 0.44 -29.94 -13.10
C ALA A 144 -0.67 -31.01 -13.22
N LEU A 145 -0.38 -32.16 -13.82
CA LEU A 145 -1.32 -33.29 -13.86
C LEU A 145 -1.65 -33.81 -12.46
N VAL A 146 -0.64 -34.01 -11.60
CA VAL A 146 -0.84 -34.44 -10.22
C VAL A 146 -1.65 -33.42 -9.44
N GLU A 147 -1.38 -32.09 -9.60
CA GLU A 147 -2.15 -31.01 -8.99
C GLU A 147 -3.61 -31.03 -9.45
N ALA A 148 -3.87 -31.40 -10.70
CA ALA A 148 -5.22 -31.50 -11.27
C ALA A 148 -5.93 -32.82 -10.88
N GLY A 149 -5.25 -33.70 -10.15
CA GLY A 149 -5.81 -35.00 -9.70
C GLY A 149 -5.59 -36.15 -10.65
N TYR A 150 -4.80 -35.99 -11.71
CA TYR A 150 -4.42 -37.04 -12.64
C TYR A 150 -3.06 -37.60 -12.23
N ILE A 151 -3.01 -38.90 -11.86
CA ILE A 151 -1.78 -39.56 -11.46
C ILE A 151 -1.38 -40.47 -12.62
N PRO A 152 -0.39 -40.06 -13.48
CA PRO A 152 0.05 -40.87 -14.60
C PRO A 152 0.66 -42.19 -14.12
N GLY A 153 0.25 -43.29 -14.73
CA GLY A 153 0.82 -44.61 -14.49
C GLY A 153 2.15 -44.81 -15.24
N GLU A 154 2.81 -45.93 -14.96
CA GLU A 154 4.11 -46.27 -15.57
C GLU A 154 4.07 -46.42 -17.10
N TYR A 155 2.90 -46.73 -17.65
CA TYR A 155 2.70 -46.96 -19.09
C TYR A 155 1.93 -45.82 -19.79
N ASP A 156 1.54 -44.81 -19.10
CA ASP A 156 0.82 -43.66 -19.68
C ASP A 156 1.78 -42.78 -20.50
N GLN A 157 1.32 -42.41 -21.69
CA GLN A 157 2.06 -41.49 -22.56
C GLN A 157 1.53 -40.09 -22.37
N ILE A 158 2.36 -39.21 -21.84
CA ILE A 158 2.04 -37.80 -21.71
C ILE A 158 2.50 -37.06 -22.96
N SER A 159 1.58 -36.44 -23.68
CA SER A 159 1.86 -35.55 -24.82
C SER A 159 1.52 -34.13 -24.48
N ALA A 160 2.53 -33.28 -24.50
CA ALA A 160 2.38 -31.82 -24.32
C ALA A 160 3.41 -31.10 -25.21
N ASN A 161 3.22 -29.80 -25.44
CA ASN A 161 4.18 -28.99 -26.19
C ASN A 161 5.45 -28.66 -25.37
N GLY A 162 6.21 -29.69 -24.98
CA GLY A 162 7.41 -29.61 -24.18
C GLY A 162 7.22 -30.10 -22.73
N ASP A 163 8.26 -29.92 -21.89
CA ASP A 163 8.26 -30.36 -20.49
C ASP A 163 7.57 -29.36 -19.54
N THR A 164 7.15 -28.19 -20.04
CA THR A 164 6.54 -27.12 -19.25
C THR A 164 5.17 -26.73 -19.79
N VAL A 165 4.26 -26.38 -18.89
CA VAL A 165 2.93 -25.85 -19.20
C VAL A 165 3.02 -24.44 -19.76
N ALA A 166 2.70 -24.23 -21.03
CA ALA A 166 2.60 -22.91 -21.65
C ALA A 166 1.16 -22.36 -21.59
N SER A 167 0.92 -21.13 -22.09
CA SER A 167 -0.35 -20.40 -21.89
C SER A 167 -1.58 -20.95 -22.62
N SER A 168 -1.42 -21.93 -23.48
CA SER A 168 -2.52 -22.52 -24.28
C SER A 168 -2.40 -24.03 -24.35
N ASP A 169 -1.75 -24.65 -23.36
CA ASP A 169 -1.40 -26.04 -23.48
C ASP A 169 -2.58 -26.98 -23.27
N THR A 170 -2.65 -27.94 -24.17
CA THR A 170 -3.42 -29.14 -24.02
C THR A 170 -2.43 -30.23 -23.61
N ILE A 171 -2.71 -30.94 -22.55
CA ILE A 171 -1.97 -32.09 -22.09
C ILE A 171 -2.81 -33.33 -22.43
N GLU A 172 -2.28 -34.26 -23.21
CA GLU A 172 -2.94 -35.51 -23.56
C GLU A 172 -2.31 -36.64 -22.75
N LEU A 173 -3.18 -37.49 -22.19
CA LEU A 173 -2.87 -38.66 -21.41
C LEU A 173 -3.40 -39.92 -22.10
#